data_9ee76b5e59c649828adafcd4b46074cb
#
_entry.id   9ee76b5e59c649828adafcd4b46074cb
#
_cell.length_a   1.000
_cell.length_b   1.000
_cell.length_c   1.000
_cell.angle_alpha   90.00
_cell.angle_beta   90.00
_cell.angle_gamma   90.00
#
_symmetry.space_group_name_H-M   'P 1'
#
loop_
_entity.id
_entity.type
_entity.pdbx_description
1 polymer ?
#
loop_
_entity_poly.entity_id
_entity_poly.type
_entity_poly.pdbx_seq_one_letter_code
_entity_poly.pdbx_strand_id
1 'polypeptide(L)'
;MLYDTRMERLMECSWITAAELPGTTRLYSTFLSDFSRVSEFYRHPPTANGIDEAAREMRLEDSVRRAVAEALRKQNRIFGGDDATTRNLERLRDGAYAVVTGQQVGLFGGPAYSIYKALTAIHVARELTERGVNAVPVFWLATEDHDLAEVDHCFLPKRGGFERLDLASAGPADRRVGDIQLGESVRGLSVQVAALLEGLRAEQVGKWITECYAPEESFGSSFGKLMTRIFAGRGLIFLDPMAPELHRLSLPTMMRALKEHKALGTELIARSEALEKAGFHAQVKVTEQSTLVFRIVDGQRLALRPANGGLAAGNKSESIDETIHALQERPEDFSPSALLRPVIQDTLLPTVAFIAGAAETAYQAQTSLIYKRLLGRAPAILPRAGFTLVPPHVSNLLRKYNLDVRDVLQGRHKLRARLEAEALPQALSARFDDGEQAIKTLVDGLREPLTKLDQTLLGALDTASEKLHFQWNGLRAKAGRAEGFRTGVLNTHDNEIANWLLPNNALQERSFGLLTFIAAEGTELLDHLDRHIKTATGEHCFLFLPPASK
;
A
#
# COMPACT_ATOMS: atom_id res chain seq x y z
N MET A 1 -4.84 -9.63 37.01
CA MET A 1 -4.30 -10.28 35.82
C MET A 1 -5.42 -11.14 35.25
N LEU A 2 -6.43 -10.49 34.63
CA LEU A 2 -7.49 -11.15 33.86
C LEU A 2 -7.05 -11.09 32.40
N TYR A 3 -6.34 -12.12 31.95
CA TYR A 3 -6.08 -12.34 30.52
C TYR A 3 -7.45 -12.47 29.84
N ASP A 4 -7.71 -11.54 28.92
CA ASP A 4 -8.93 -11.47 28.13
C ASP A 4 -8.97 -12.70 27.19
N THR A 5 -9.71 -13.73 27.59
CA THR A 5 -9.98 -14.96 26.83
C THR A 5 -10.74 -14.71 25.49
N ARG A 6 -10.96 -13.45 25.12
CA ARG A 6 -11.62 -13.02 23.87
C ARG A 6 -10.78 -13.22 22.61
N MET A 7 -9.45 -13.11 22.74
CA MET A 7 -8.54 -13.02 21.59
C MET A 7 -8.02 -14.37 21.12
N GLU A 8 -8.31 -15.48 21.82
CA GLU A 8 -7.93 -16.82 21.39
C GLU A 8 -8.85 -17.42 20.30
N ARG A 9 -9.98 -16.79 19.95
CA ARG A 9 -10.69 -17.18 18.74
C ARG A 9 -9.84 -16.72 17.55
N LEU A 10 -9.22 -17.68 16.88
CA LEU A 10 -8.57 -17.48 15.58
C LEU A 10 -9.55 -16.70 14.70
N MET A 11 -9.19 -15.48 14.34
CA MET A 11 -9.96 -14.69 13.38
C MET A 11 -9.93 -15.46 12.05
N GLU A 12 -11.11 -15.72 11.48
CA GLU A 12 -11.22 -16.38 10.20
C GLU A 12 -10.59 -15.51 9.12
N CYS A 13 -9.80 -16.12 8.24
CA CYS A 13 -9.11 -15.43 7.17
C CYS A 13 -9.38 -16.11 5.82
N SER A 14 -9.86 -15.35 4.84
CA SER A 14 -9.96 -15.78 3.45
C SER A 14 -8.81 -15.18 2.65
N TRP A 15 -7.99 -16.04 2.03
CA TRP A 15 -6.81 -15.63 1.27
C TRP A 15 -7.12 -15.50 -0.22
N ILE A 16 -6.64 -14.38 -0.80
CA ILE A 16 -6.80 -14.04 -2.21
C ILE A 16 -5.42 -13.83 -2.81
N THR A 17 -5.13 -14.43 -3.94
CA THR A 17 -3.85 -14.23 -4.64
C THR A 17 -3.79 -12.85 -5.29
N ALA A 18 -2.58 -12.35 -5.51
CA ALA A 18 -2.40 -11.05 -6.17
C ALA A 18 -3.06 -10.99 -7.56
N ALA A 19 -3.11 -12.12 -8.28
CA ALA A 19 -3.73 -12.20 -9.61
C ALA A 19 -5.27 -12.04 -9.59
N GLU A 20 -5.92 -12.37 -8.46
CA GLU A 20 -7.36 -12.22 -8.27
C GLU A 20 -7.76 -10.80 -7.81
N LEU A 21 -6.79 -9.98 -7.36
CA LEU A 21 -7.05 -8.64 -6.86
C LEU A 21 -7.30 -7.64 -7.99
N PRO A 22 -8.29 -6.77 -7.89
CA PRO A 22 -8.55 -5.75 -8.90
C PRO A 22 -7.37 -4.77 -9.01
N GLY A 23 -7.03 -4.40 -10.24
CA GLY A 23 -5.97 -3.43 -10.53
C GLY A 23 -4.54 -3.93 -10.33
N THR A 24 -4.34 -5.24 -10.12
CA THR A 24 -2.99 -5.83 -10.08
C THR A 24 -2.36 -5.81 -11.47
N THR A 25 -1.15 -5.26 -11.56
CA THR A 25 -0.41 -5.20 -12.83
C THR A 25 0.22 -6.54 -13.17
N ARG A 26 0.40 -6.79 -14.48
CA ARG A 26 1.06 -8.01 -14.97
C ARG A 26 2.48 -8.17 -14.43
N LEU A 27 3.23 -7.07 -14.32
CA LEU A 27 4.58 -7.11 -13.77
C LEU A 27 4.58 -7.60 -12.32
N TYR A 28 3.67 -7.04 -11.47
CA TYR A 28 3.61 -7.42 -10.07
C TYR A 28 3.14 -8.88 -9.88
N SER A 29 2.11 -9.32 -10.60
CA SER A 29 1.67 -10.71 -10.51
C SER A 29 2.74 -11.69 -11.00
N THR A 30 3.47 -11.37 -12.08
CA THR A 30 4.59 -12.18 -12.56
C THR A 30 5.76 -12.20 -11.57
N PHE A 31 6.09 -11.05 -10.96
CA PHE A 31 7.12 -10.95 -9.94
C PHE A 31 6.87 -11.92 -8.76
N LEU A 32 5.61 -12.09 -8.36
CA LEU A 32 5.22 -12.98 -7.26
C LEU A 32 5.11 -14.45 -7.68
N SER A 33 4.56 -14.73 -8.86
CA SER A 33 4.22 -16.10 -9.27
C SER A 33 5.34 -16.80 -10.05
N ASP A 34 6.14 -16.04 -10.80
CA ASP A 34 7.23 -16.58 -11.63
C ASP A 34 8.35 -15.55 -11.79
N PHE A 35 9.14 -15.41 -10.73
CA PHE A 35 10.25 -14.45 -10.70
C PHE A 35 11.27 -14.67 -11.81
N SER A 36 11.44 -15.89 -12.33
CA SER A 36 12.40 -16.20 -13.39
C SER A 36 12.18 -15.34 -14.64
N ARG A 37 10.93 -15.00 -14.96
CA ARG A 37 10.54 -14.17 -16.12
C ARG A 37 10.83 -12.68 -15.98
N VAL A 38 11.12 -12.22 -14.78
CA VAL A 38 11.42 -10.82 -14.47
C VAL A 38 12.77 -10.64 -13.82
N SER A 39 13.54 -11.72 -13.62
CA SER A 39 14.82 -11.73 -12.91
C SER A 39 15.86 -10.76 -13.50
N GLU A 40 15.82 -10.48 -14.81
CA GLU A 40 16.71 -9.49 -15.46
C GLU A 40 16.46 -8.04 -15.00
N PHE A 41 15.27 -7.76 -14.42
CA PHE A 41 14.87 -6.44 -13.96
C PHE A 41 15.13 -6.21 -12.47
N TYR A 42 15.45 -7.25 -11.71
CA TYR A 42 15.69 -7.18 -10.26
C TYR A 42 16.99 -7.88 -9.91
N ARG A 43 17.69 -7.38 -8.89
CA ARG A 43 18.96 -7.96 -8.48
C ARG A 43 18.82 -9.26 -7.70
N HIS A 44 17.83 -9.33 -6.82
CA HIS A 44 17.59 -10.47 -5.92
C HIS A 44 16.14 -10.95 -6.00
N PRO A 45 15.89 -12.25 -5.87
CA PRO A 45 14.53 -12.77 -5.79
C PRO A 45 13.84 -12.34 -4.47
N PRO A 46 12.48 -12.28 -4.43
CA PRO A 46 11.72 -11.95 -3.22
C PRO A 46 11.68 -13.14 -2.25
N THR A 47 12.80 -13.67 -1.87
CA THR A 47 12.94 -14.87 -1.03
C THR A 47 13.95 -14.65 0.09
N ALA A 48 13.94 -15.54 1.07
CA ALA A 48 14.94 -15.56 2.13
C ALA A 48 16.38 -15.60 1.57
N ASN A 49 16.63 -16.39 0.51
CA ASN A 49 17.94 -16.44 -0.14
C ASN A 49 18.32 -15.10 -0.77
N GLY A 50 17.37 -14.40 -1.39
CA GLY A 50 17.62 -13.08 -1.96
C GLY A 50 18.00 -12.04 -0.89
N ILE A 51 17.40 -12.13 0.30
CA ILE A 51 17.80 -11.28 1.44
C ILE A 51 19.22 -11.63 1.91
N ASP A 52 19.54 -12.91 2.02
CA ASP A 52 20.86 -13.39 2.43
C ASP A 52 21.95 -12.97 1.43
N GLU A 53 21.65 -12.96 0.13
CA GLU A 53 22.52 -12.42 -0.93
C GLU A 53 22.73 -10.91 -0.76
N ALA A 54 21.65 -10.15 -0.58
CA ALA A 54 21.71 -8.72 -0.34
C ALA A 54 22.54 -8.39 0.93
N ALA A 55 22.42 -9.18 1.98
CA ALA A 55 23.20 -9.02 3.21
C ALA A 55 24.70 -9.28 2.99
N ARG A 56 25.07 -10.28 2.17
CA ARG A 56 26.48 -10.53 1.83
C ARG A 56 27.10 -9.42 1.01
N GLU A 57 26.31 -8.76 0.15
CA GLU A 57 26.74 -7.62 -0.67
C GLU A 57 26.76 -6.31 0.10
N MET A 58 26.09 -6.25 1.25
CA MET A 58 25.95 -5.01 2.02
C MET A 58 27.31 -4.46 2.45
N ARG A 59 27.52 -3.20 2.10
CA ARG A 59 28.66 -2.38 2.54
C ARG A 59 28.13 -0.99 2.90
N LEU A 60 28.35 -0.61 4.13
CA LEU A 60 28.06 0.73 4.64
C LEU A 60 29.17 1.10 5.62
N GLU A 61 29.80 2.24 5.42
CA GLU A 61 30.88 2.68 6.29
C GLU A 61 30.36 2.95 7.72
N ASP A 62 31.14 2.55 8.72
CA ASP A 62 30.78 2.71 10.13
C ASP A 62 30.60 4.18 10.53
N SER A 63 31.33 5.09 9.90
CA SER A 63 31.18 6.54 10.10
C SER A 63 29.79 7.02 9.68
N VAL A 64 29.33 6.61 8.50
CA VAL A 64 27.97 6.91 7.98
C VAL A 64 26.92 6.28 8.87
N ARG A 65 27.05 5.00 9.20
CA ARG A 65 26.15 4.27 10.08
C ARG A 65 25.93 4.98 11.43
N ARG A 66 27.02 5.38 12.08
CA ARG A 66 26.96 6.10 13.36
C ARG A 66 26.31 7.48 13.23
N ALA A 67 26.67 8.23 12.19
CA ALA A 67 26.09 9.55 11.95
C ALA A 67 24.58 9.46 11.67
N VAL A 68 24.15 8.49 10.86
CA VAL A 68 22.72 8.22 10.60
C VAL A 68 21.99 7.83 11.89
N ALA A 69 22.52 6.88 12.65
CA ALA A 69 21.91 6.44 13.91
C ALA A 69 21.72 7.60 14.90
N GLU A 70 22.67 8.54 14.97
CA GLU A 70 22.57 9.72 15.81
C GLU A 70 21.49 10.71 15.30
N ALA A 71 21.41 10.95 13.98
CA ALA A 71 20.36 11.77 13.39
C ALA A 71 18.96 11.16 13.67
N LEU A 72 18.83 9.83 13.47
CA LEU A 72 17.58 9.12 13.73
C LEU A 72 17.21 9.12 15.22
N ARG A 73 18.17 9.07 16.13
CA ARG A 73 17.91 9.18 17.57
C ARG A 73 17.25 10.51 17.93
N LYS A 74 17.71 11.62 17.35
CA LYS A 74 17.11 12.95 17.55
C LYS A 74 15.67 12.97 17.02
N GLN A 75 15.45 12.48 15.79
CA GLN A 75 14.14 12.46 15.16
C GLN A 75 13.14 11.61 15.96
N ASN A 76 13.50 10.37 16.29
CA ASN A 76 12.61 9.45 16.99
C ASN A 76 12.29 9.95 18.42
N ARG A 77 13.21 10.68 19.07
CA ARG A 77 12.92 11.35 20.34
C ARG A 77 11.83 12.41 20.17
N ILE A 78 11.85 13.19 19.08
CA ILE A 78 10.83 14.21 18.76
C ILE A 78 9.49 13.54 18.50
N PHE A 79 9.48 12.41 17.82
CA PHE A 79 8.25 11.65 17.54
C PHE A 79 7.70 10.91 18.77
N GLY A 80 8.45 10.85 19.87
CA GLY A 80 8.06 10.14 21.10
C GLY A 80 8.44 8.65 21.11
N GLY A 81 9.55 8.30 20.42
CA GLY A 81 10.08 6.95 20.38
C GLY A 81 10.38 6.39 21.78
N ASP A 82 10.06 5.12 21.97
CA ASP A 82 10.18 4.39 23.23
C ASP A 82 11.51 3.65 23.37
N ASP A 83 11.65 2.86 24.45
CA ASP A 83 12.84 2.05 24.73
C ASP A 83 13.09 0.98 23.65
N ALA A 84 12.04 0.43 23.03
CA ALA A 84 12.20 -0.55 21.96
C ALA A 84 12.80 0.09 20.70
N THR A 85 12.33 1.29 20.34
CA THR A 85 12.90 2.10 19.26
C THR A 85 14.35 2.49 19.57
N THR A 86 14.63 2.89 20.81
CA THR A 86 16.00 3.24 21.27
C THR A 86 16.95 2.05 21.15
N ARG A 87 16.55 0.86 21.62
CA ARG A 87 17.35 -0.38 21.45
C ARG A 87 17.63 -0.70 19.97
N ASN A 88 16.64 -0.53 19.09
CA ASN A 88 16.85 -0.79 17.68
C ASN A 88 17.76 0.25 17.01
N LEU A 89 17.76 1.51 17.46
CA LEU A 89 18.73 2.52 17.02
C LEU A 89 20.16 2.16 17.46
N GLU A 90 20.34 1.62 18.66
CA GLU A 90 21.64 1.11 19.11
C GLU A 90 22.09 -0.09 18.27
N ARG A 91 21.20 -1.06 18.03
CA ARG A 91 21.48 -2.19 17.13
C ARG A 91 21.87 -1.72 15.72
N LEU A 92 21.17 -0.72 15.16
CA LEU A 92 21.50 -0.13 13.85
C LEU A 92 22.90 0.49 13.84
N ARG A 93 23.23 1.27 14.89
CA ARG A 93 24.56 1.86 15.09
C ARG A 93 25.65 0.78 15.15
N ASP A 94 25.38 -0.34 15.83
CA ASP A 94 26.34 -1.38 16.15
C ASP A 94 26.39 -2.53 15.12
N GLY A 95 25.78 -2.33 13.93
CA GLY A 95 25.98 -3.23 12.79
C GLY A 95 24.74 -3.96 12.29
N ALA A 96 23.56 -3.77 12.89
CA ALA A 96 22.34 -4.39 12.38
C ALA A 96 22.03 -3.91 10.95
N TYR A 97 21.45 -4.80 10.16
CA TYR A 97 20.86 -4.48 8.85
C TYR A 97 19.52 -3.77 9.02
N ALA A 98 19.03 -3.14 7.94
CA ALA A 98 17.73 -2.50 7.92
C ALA A 98 16.74 -3.25 7.00
N VAL A 99 15.53 -3.48 7.51
CA VAL A 99 14.36 -3.78 6.69
C VAL A 99 13.56 -2.48 6.55
N VAL A 100 13.52 -1.96 5.35
CA VAL A 100 13.01 -0.62 5.11
C VAL A 100 11.68 -0.66 4.37
N THR A 101 10.79 0.22 4.75
CA THR A 101 9.60 0.59 3.99
C THR A 101 9.43 2.10 4.04
N GLY A 102 8.50 2.63 3.28
CA GLY A 102 8.20 4.06 3.34
C GLY A 102 6.85 4.36 2.70
N GLN A 103 6.28 5.51 3.06
CA GLN A 103 5.01 5.99 2.49
C GLN A 103 4.87 7.50 2.66
N GLN A 104 3.94 8.08 1.88
CA GLN A 104 3.45 9.44 2.04
C GLN A 104 2.88 9.65 3.45
N VAL A 105 3.06 10.86 3.99
CA VAL A 105 2.68 11.23 5.36
C VAL A 105 1.22 11.72 5.43
N GLY A 106 0.29 10.85 5.04
CA GLY A 106 -1.13 11.17 4.97
C GLY A 106 -1.77 11.52 6.31
N LEU A 107 -2.78 12.37 6.29
CA LEU A 107 -3.54 12.77 7.49
C LEU A 107 -3.99 11.53 8.28
N PHE A 108 -3.87 11.63 9.60
CA PHE A 108 -4.33 10.63 10.57
C PHE A 108 -3.82 9.21 10.31
N GLY A 109 -2.55 9.11 9.86
CA GLY A 109 -1.87 7.85 9.55
C GLY A 109 -2.06 7.38 8.11
N GLY A 110 -2.81 8.12 7.29
CA GLY A 110 -3.06 7.80 5.90
C GLY A 110 -3.85 6.49 5.69
N PRO A 111 -3.88 5.98 4.47
CA PRO A 111 -4.51 4.70 4.14
C PRO A 111 -3.85 3.53 4.89
N ALA A 112 -4.63 2.50 5.23
CA ALA A 112 -4.20 1.38 6.08
C ALA A 112 -2.98 0.63 5.54
N TYR A 113 -2.75 0.64 4.23
CA TYR A 113 -1.55 0.03 3.66
C TYR A 113 -0.25 0.63 4.21
N SER A 114 -0.24 1.89 4.70
CA SER A 114 0.91 2.52 5.36
C SER A 114 1.28 1.76 6.63
N ILE A 115 0.27 1.41 7.44
CA ILE A 115 0.42 0.61 8.65
C ILE A 115 0.80 -0.84 8.30
N TYR A 116 0.20 -1.44 7.27
CA TYR A 116 0.54 -2.79 6.83
C TYR A 116 1.98 -2.91 6.31
N LYS A 117 2.50 -1.87 5.65
CA LYS A 117 3.92 -1.77 5.28
C LYS A 117 4.81 -1.78 6.51
N ALA A 118 4.54 -0.91 7.47
CA ALA A 118 5.29 -0.82 8.72
C ALA A 118 5.28 -2.16 9.47
N LEU A 119 4.11 -2.77 9.59
CA LEU A 119 3.94 -4.05 10.26
C LEU A 119 4.70 -5.18 9.53
N THR A 120 4.67 -5.20 8.21
CA THR A 120 5.45 -6.16 7.40
C THR A 120 6.96 -5.97 7.62
N ALA A 121 7.43 -4.71 7.69
CA ALA A 121 8.85 -4.44 7.96
C ALA A 121 9.28 -4.92 9.37
N ILE A 122 8.42 -4.74 10.38
CA ILE A 122 8.65 -5.24 11.74
C ILE A 122 8.70 -6.77 11.73
N HIS A 123 7.73 -7.41 11.08
CA HIS A 123 7.63 -8.87 10.96
C HIS A 123 8.90 -9.47 10.33
N VAL A 124 9.29 -8.97 9.15
CA VAL A 124 10.47 -9.45 8.43
C VAL A 124 11.77 -9.20 9.21
N ALA A 125 11.91 -8.05 9.88
CA ALA A 125 13.09 -7.76 10.72
C ALA A 125 13.20 -8.72 11.91
N ARG A 126 12.05 -9.11 12.50
CA ARG A 126 11.99 -10.13 13.55
C ARG A 126 12.37 -11.51 13.02
N GLU A 127 11.75 -11.97 11.90
CA GLU A 127 12.09 -13.25 11.28
C GLU A 127 13.59 -13.36 10.94
N LEU A 128 14.19 -12.29 10.39
CA LEU A 128 15.61 -12.24 10.09
C LEU A 128 16.46 -12.39 11.36
N THR A 129 16.08 -11.67 12.42
CA THR A 129 16.81 -11.72 13.70
C THR A 129 16.73 -13.12 14.34
N GLU A 130 15.56 -13.78 14.29
CA GLU A 130 15.36 -15.16 14.76
C GLU A 130 16.20 -16.17 13.95
N ARG A 131 16.46 -15.89 12.67
CA ARG A 131 17.36 -16.67 11.79
C ARG A 131 18.84 -16.32 11.96
N GLY A 132 19.21 -15.43 12.89
CA GLY A 132 20.58 -15.01 13.16
C GLY A 132 21.08 -13.83 12.30
N VAL A 133 20.23 -13.23 11.48
CA VAL A 133 20.54 -12.02 10.71
C VAL A 133 20.04 -10.81 11.50
N ASN A 134 20.92 -10.15 12.25
CA ASN A 134 20.54 -9.00 13.08
C ASN A 134 19.98 -7.85 12.23
N ALA A 135 18.66 -7.63 12.28
CA ALA A 135 17.97 -6.63 11.48
C ALA A 135 16.99 -5.79 12.31
N VAL A 136 16.76 -4.54 11.89
CA VAL A 136 15.82 -3.60 12.51
C VAL A 136 14.87 -3.01 11.49
N PRO A 137 13.61 -2.72 11.86
CA PRO A 137 12.63 -2.11 10.95
C PRO A 137 12.80 -0.60 10.89
N VAL A 138 12.76 -0.03 9.68
CA VAL A 138 12.84 1.41 9.44
C VAL A 138 11.71 1.85 8.52
N PHE A 139 11.03 2.94 8.88
CA PHE A 139 9.99 3.58 8.08
C PHE A 139 10.48 4.94 7.57
N TRP A 140 10.60 5.05 6.26
CA TRP A 140 10.95 6.29 5.56
C TRP A 140 9.70 7.15 5.39
N LEU A 141 9.71 8.36 5.93
CA LEU A 141 8.67 9.37 5.73
C LEU A 141 8.90 10.07 4.39
N ALA A 142 7.92 10.03 3.48
CA ALA A 142 8.07 10.67 2.16
C ALA A 142 7.77 12.18 2.22
N THR A 143 8.42 12.89 3.14
CA THR A 143 8.23 14.32 3.42
C THR A 143 8.80 15.24 2.36
N GLU A 144 9.77 14.78 1.56
CA GLU A 144 10.34 15.54 0.44
C GLU A 144 9.42 15.60 -0.79
N ASP A 145 8.38 14.81 -0.84
CA ASP A 145 7.43 14.86 -1.96
C ASP A 145 6.55 16.11 -1.90
N HIS A 146 5.96 16.49 -3.02
CA HIS A 146 5.15 17.69 -3.18
C HIS A 146 3.69 17.40 -3.55
N ASP A 147 3.28 16.13 -3.59
CA ASP A 147 1.89 15.75 -3.88
C ASP A 147 1.02 15.93 -2.63
N LEU A 148 0.61 17.17 -2.39
CA LEU A 148 -0.26 17.52 -1.27
C LEU A 148 -1.62 16.81 -1.38
N ALA A 149 -2.16 16.63 -2.60
CA ALA A 149 -3.45 16.01 -2.82
C ALA A 149 -3.50 14.52 -2.41
N GLU A 150 -2.32 13.86 -2.28
CA GLU A 150 -2.23 12.49 -1.77
C GLU A 150 -2.36 12.43 -0.23
N VAL A 151 -2.08 13.52 0.48
CA VAL A 151 -1.92 13.51 1.96
C VAL A 151 -2.91 14.39 2.71
N ASP A 152 -3.59 15.33 2.06
CA ASP A 152 -4.44 16.37 2.66
C ASP A 152 -5.82 15.90 3.09
N HIS A 153 -6.13 14.63 2.93
CA HIS A 153 -7.44 14.06 3.24
C HIS A 153 -7.36 12.68 3.89
N CYS A 154 -8.47 12.25 4.48
CA CYS A 154 -8.68 10.89 4.95
C CYS A 154 -10.10 10.41 4.67
N PHE A 155 -10.32 9.09 4.69
CA PHE A 155 -11.62 8.47 4.59
C PHE A 155 -11.89 7.66 5.87
N LEU A 156 -13.05 7.91 6.49
CA LEU A 156 -13.50 7.15 7.65
C LEU A 156 -14.75 6.35 7.30
N PRO A 157 -14.79 5.04 7.58
CA PRO A 157 -15.98 4.25 7.38
C PRO A 157 -17.07 4.64 8.38
N LYS A 158 -18.32 4.63 7.93
CA LYS A 158 -19.52 4.83 8.76
C LYS A 158 -20.64 3.94 8.25
N ARG A 159 -21.72 3.79 9.04
CA ARG A 159 -22.89 3.03 8.59
C ARG A 159 -23.44 3.57 7.27
N GLY A 160 -23.62 2.67 6.31
CA GLY A 160 -24.14 2.99 4.98
C GLY A 160 -23.14 3.63 4.02
N GLY A 161 -21.86 3.82 4.44
CA GLY A 161 -20.87 4.43 3.57
C GLY A 161 -19.55 4.77 4.24
N PHE A 162 -18.98 5.86 3.80
CA PHE A 162 -17.78 6.46 4.37
C PHE A 162 -17.83 7.98 4.22
N GLU A 163 -17.04 8.68 5.00
CA GLU A 163 -16.89 10.13 4.94
C GLU A 163 -15.48 10.49 4.50
N ARG A 164 -15.38 11.40 3.53
CA ARG A 164 -14.13 12.04 3.16
C ARG A 164 -14.00 13.32 3.98
N LEU A 165 -12.87 13.48 4.62
CA LEU A 165 -12.54 14.66 5.42
C LEU A 165 -11.26 15.26 4.84
N ASP A 166 -11.33 16.52 4.45
CA ASP A 166 -10.26 17.25 3.79
C ASP A 166 -9.72 18.34 4.74
N LEU A 167 -8.40 18.47 4.81
CA LEU A 167 -7.77 19.61 5.44
C LEU A 167 -7.86 20.80 4.48
N ALA A 168 -8.48 21.89 4.91
CA ALA A 168 -8.49 23.12 4.13
C ALA A 168 -7.04 23.56 3.84
N SER A 169 -6.72 23.74 2.55
CA SER A 169 -5.37 23.91 2.03
C SER A 169 -4.45 24.77 2.88
N ALA A 170 -3.32 24.21 3.23
CA ALA A 170 -2.33 24.85 4.08
C ALA A 170 -1.18 25.53 3.31
N GLY A 171 -1.18 25.53 1.98
CA GLY A 171 -0.05 26.13 1.28
C GLY A 171 -0.12 26.13 -0.25
N PRO A 172 0.81 26.82 -0.90
CA PRO A 172 0.91 26.82 -2.35
C PRO A 172 1.28 25.42 -2.89
N ALA A 173 0.84 25.14 -4.12
CA ALA A 173 1.21 23.91 -4.85
C ALA A 173 2.74 23.79 -5.00
N ASP A 174 3.21 22.57 -5.23
CA ASP A 174 4.61 22.23 -5.49
C ASP A 174 5.60 22.46 -4.32
N ARG A 175 5.14 22.66 -3.09
CA ARG A 175 6.00 22.63 -1.89
C ARG A 175 6.18 21.20 -1.39
N ARG A 176 7.34 20.91 -0.79
CA ARG A 176 7.52 19.64 -0.09
C ARG A 176 6.52 19.54 1.07
N VAL A 177 5.87 18.40 1.18
CA VAL A 177 4.84 18.17 2.21
C VAL A 177 5.41 18.36 3.63
N GLY A 178 6.70 18.01 3.83
CA GLY A 178 7.39 18.22 5.11
C GLY A 178 7.58 19.68 5.51
N ASP A 179 7.56 20.63 4.56
CA ASP A 179 7.66 22.07 4.81
C ASP A 179 6.29 22.72 5.12
N ILE A 180 5.18 21.98 4.99
CA ILE A 180 3.83 22.51 5.14
C ILE A 180 3.36 22.28 6.57
N GLN A 181 3.07 23.37 7.28
CA GLN A 181 2.39 23.31 8.57
C GLN A 181 0.89 23.09 8.37
N LEU A 182 0.27 22.34 9.28
CA LEU A 182 -1.15 21.98 9.20
C LEU A 182 -2.09 23.18 9.37
N GLY A 183 -1.69 24.19 10.16
CA GLY A 183 -2.46 25.41 10.41
C GLY A 183 -3.71 25.18 11.29
N GLU A 184 -4.43 26.25 11.61
CA GLU A 184 -5.54 26.21 12.56
C GLU A 184 -6.72 25.32 12.14
N SER A 185 -6.91 25.09 10.83
CA SER A 185 -7.98 24.23 10.31
C SER A 185 -7.90 22.79 10.81
N VAL A 186 -6.70 22.30 11.16
CA VAL A 186 -6.51 20.93 11.66
C VAL A 186 -7.19 20.68 13.01
N ARG A 187 -7.36 21.70 13.86
CA ARG A 187 -8.03 21.52 15.16
C ARG A 187 -9.48 21.07 15.01
N GLY A 188 -10.24 21.77 14.17
CA GLY A 188 -11.62 21.40 13.89
C GLY A 188 -11.73 20.02 13.23
N LEU A 189 -10.85 19.73 12.29
CA LEU A 189 -10.78 18.45 11.60
C LEU A 189 -10.45 17.31 12.57
N SER A 190 -9.47 17.48 13.46
CA SER A 190 -9.09 16.49 14.47
C SER A 190 -10.23 16.16 15.43
N VAL A 191 -10.99 17.18 15.87
CA VAL A 191 -12.18 16.99 16.71
C VAL A 191 -13.27 16.23 15.94
N GLN A 192 -13.49 16.56 14.66
CA GLN A 192 -14.47 15.87 13.82
C GLN A 192 -14.09 14.40 13.62
N VAL A 193 -12.82 14.09 13.33
CA VAL A 193 -12.32 12.71 13.20
C VAL A 193 -12.50 11.96 14.52
N ALA A 194 -12.10 12.56 15.65
CA ALA A 194 -12.24 11.94 16.96
C ALA A 194 -13.70 11.61 17.31
N ALA A 195 -14.64 12.50 16.94
CA ALA A 195 -16.08 12.30 17.18
C ALA A 195 -16.71 11.19 16.31
N LEU A 196 -16.09 10.82 15.21
CA LEU A 196 -16.53 9.74 14.32
C LEU A 196 -15.98 8.36 14.73
N LEU A 197 -15.04 8.30 15.66
CA LEU A 197 -14.49 7.03 16.14
C LEU A 197 -15.47 6.37 17.12
N GLU A 198 -15.67 5.08 16.93
CA GLU A 198 -16.50 4.25 17.79
C GLU A 198 -15.67 3.11 18.40
N GLY A 199 -16.05 2.65 19.61
CA GLY A 199 -15.43 1.49 20.26
C GLY A 199 -14.76 1.81 21.60
N LEU A 200 -14.21 0.77 22.22
CA LEU A 200 -13.67 0.85 23.58
C LEU A 200 -12.45 1.76 23.74
N ARG A 201 -11.71 2.01 22.66
CA ARG A 201 -10.51 2.85 22.62
C ARG A 201 -10.72 4.19 21.90
N ALA A 202 -11.97 4.52 21.52
CA ALA A 202 -12.27 5.72 20.75
C ALA A 202 -11.76 7.00 21.43
N GLU A 203 -11.95 7.15 22.73
CA GLU A 203 -11.45 8.29 23.51
C GLU A 203 -9.92 8.38 23.48
N GLN A 204 -9.23 7.24 23.67
CA GLN A 204 -7.76 7.18 23.63
C GLN A 204 -7.22 7.55 22.26
N VAL A 205 -7.80 6.99 21.18
CA VAL A 205 -7.37 7.26 19.80
C VAL A 205 -7.71 8.72 19.43
N GLY A 206 -8.86 9.22 19.82
CA GLY A 206 -9.23 10.63 19.65
C GLY A 206 -8.25 11.59 20.32
N LYS A 207 -7.78 11.25 21.54
CA LYS A 207 -6.73 12.00 22.22
C LYS A 207 -5.40 11.96 21.45
N TRP A 208 -4.99 10.80 20.91
CA TRP A 208 -3.79 10.72 20.07
C TRP A 208 -3.87 11.63 18.85
N ILE A 209 -5.04 11.67 18.19
CA ILE A 209 -5.28 12.52 17.02
C ILE A 209 -5.10 13.99 17.41
N THR A 210 -5.80 14.47 18.44
CA THR A 210 -5.77 15.88 18.85
C THR A 210 -4.40 16.34 19.37
N GLU A 211 -3.62 15.43 19.96
CA GLU A 211 -2.28 15.75 20.47
C GLU A 211 -1.20 15.69 19.37
N CYS A 212 -1.35 14.82 18.36
CA CYS A 212 -0.36 14.68 17.29
C CYS A 212 -0.57 15.69 16.16
N TYR A 213 -1.83 16.10 15.91
CA TYR A 213 -2.18 16.99 14.81
C TYR A 213 -2.50 18.40 15.35
N ALA A 214 -1.46 19.13 15.73
CA ALA A 214 -1.55 20.52 16.17
C ALA A 214 -1.20 21.49 15.02
N PRO A 215 -1.69 22.75 15.05
CA PRO A 215 -1.48 23.73 13.96
C PRO A 215 -0.03 24.00 13.60
N GLU A 216 0.85 23.96 14.59
CA GLU A 216 2.29 24.18 14.47
C GLU A 216 3.06 22.98 13.91
N GLU A 217 2.44 21.82 13.86
CA GLU A 217 3.05 20.61 13.34
C GLU A 217 3.00 20.58 11.80
N SER A 218 3.96 19.87 11.20
CA SER A 218 3.93 19.52 9.78
C SER A 218 3.23 18.18 9.56
N PHE A 219 2.91 17.86 8.30
CA PHE A 219 2.42 16.51 7.94
C PHE A 219 3.37 15.42 8.42
N GLY A 220 4.68 15.61 8.24
CA GLY A 220 5.70 14.63 8.63
C GLY A 220 5.76 14.42 10.13
N SER A 221 5.81 15.52 10.93
CA SER A 221 5.90 15.42 12.39
C SER A 221 4.63 14.83 13.00
N SER A 222 3.45 15.23 12.53
CA SER A 222 2.16 14.67 12.99
C SER A 222 2.04 13.19 12.69
N PHE A 223 2.36 12.80 11.46
CA PHE A 223 2.34 11.41 11.04
C PHE A 223 3.33 10.57 11.87
N GLY A 224 4.59 11.03 12.04
CA GLY A 224 5.60 10.35 12.83
C GLY A 224 5.17 10.15 14.28
N LYS A 225 4.62 11.19 14.93
CA LYS A 225 4.10 11.12 16.30
C LYS A 225 2.94 10.14 16.46
N LEU A 226 1.97 10.15 15.53
CA LEU A 226 0.85 9.22 15.57
C LEU A 226 1.30 7.78 15.34
N MET A 227 2.13 7.54 14.34
CA MET A 227 2.64 6.20 14.03
C MET A 227 3.49 5.64 15.17
N THR A 228 4.27 6.48 15.86
CA THR A 228 5.03 6.06 17.05
C THR A 228 4.10 5.56 18.17
N ARG A 229 2.94 6.18 18.36
CA ARG A 229 1.93 5.71 19.33
C ARG A 229 1.28 4.40 18.90
N ILE A 230 0.94 4.27 17.62
CA ILE A 230 0.34 3.04 17.06
C ILE A 230 1.30 1.87 17.21
N PHE A 231 2.60 2.08 16.97
CA PHE A 231 3.63 1.04 17.01
C PHE A 231 4.44 1.00 18.32
N ALA A 232 3.91 1.58 19.40
CA ALA A 232 4.58 1.56 20.70
C ALA A 232 4.95 0.13 21.12
N GLY A 233 6.18 -0.06 21.64
CA GLY A 233 6.72 -1.35 22.04
C GLY A 233 7.27 -2.23 20.92
N ARG A 234 7.09 -1.84 19.63
CA ARG A 234 7.45 -2.69 18.46
C ARG A 234 8.77 -2.29 17.82
N GLY A 235 9.44 -1.26 18.32
CA GLY A 235 10.79 -0.89 17.91
C GLY A 235 10.92 -0.36 16.47
N LEU A 236 9.87 0.18 15.87
CA LEU A 236 9.93 0.80 14.56
C LEU A 236 10.73 2.10 14.64
N ILE A 237 11.71 2.26 13.73
CA ILE A 237 12.50 3.47 13.60
C ILE A 237 11.90 4.32 12.47
N PHE A 238 11.64 5.60 12.73
CA PHE A 238 11.20 6.55 11.71
C PHE A 238 12.38 7.37 11.21
N LEU A 239 12.44 7.55 9.89
CA LEU A 239 13.43 8.37 9.20
C LEU A 239 12.70 9.45 8.41
N ASP A 240 12.90 10.71 8.79
CA ASP A 240 12.52 11.88 7.99
C ASP A 240 13.74 12.37 7.22
N PRO A 241 13.74 12.28 5.86
CA PRO A 241 14.88 12.69 5.04
C PRO A 241 15.15 14.19 5.06
N MET A 242 14.21 15.02 5.54
CA MET A 242 14.34 16.48 5.60
C MET A 242 15.47 16.96 6.53
N ALA A 243 16.07 16.08 7.34
CA ALA A 243 17.16 16.46 8.24
C ALA A 243 18.44 16.86 7.46
N PRO A 244 19.01 18.05 7.72
CA PRO A 244 20.20 18.52 6.99
C PRO A 244 21.40 17.56 7.10
N GLU A 245 21.54 16.85 8.22
CA GLU A 245 22.60 15.85 8.41
C GLU A 245 22.48 14.70 7.40
N LEU A 246 21.25 14.23 7.10
CA LEU A 246 21.01 13.16 6.15
C LEU A 246 21.27 13.60 4.72
N HIS A 247 20.91 14.84 4.36
CA HIS A 247 21.28 15.44 3.06
C HIS A 247 22.80 15.48 2.85
N ARG A 248 23.55 15.90 3.88
CA ARG A 248 25.03 15.92 3.79
C ARG A 248 25.63 14.53 3.64
N LEU A 249 25.09 13.52 4.32
CA LEU A 249 25.56 12.15 4.21
C LEU A 249 25.25 11.53 2.83
N SER A 250 24.15 11.93 2.20
CA SER A 250 23.77 11.46 0.86
C SER A 250 24.41 12.26 -0.30
N LEU A 251 25.06 13.39 0.00
CA LEU A 251 25.65 14.31 -0.96
C LEU A 251 26.54 13.63 -2.02
N PRO A 252 27.47 12.72 -1.69
CA PRO A 252 28.30 12.06 -2.70
C PRO A 252 27.49 11.32 -3.77
N THR A 253 26.43 10.63 -3.38
CA THR A 253 25.54 9.90 -4.30
C THR A 253 24.70 10.86 -5.14
N MET A 254 24.19 11.94 -4.55
CA MET A 254 23.44 12.97 -5.29
C MET A 254 24.33 13.68 -6.34
N MET A 255 25.56 14.05 -5.97
CA MET A 255 26.53 14.64 -6.90
C MET A 255 26.83 13.69 -8.06
N ARG A 256 27.03 12.41 -7.76
CA ARG A 256 27.29 11.39 -8.79
C ARG A 256 26.09 11.23 -9.71
N ALA A 257 24.85 11.19 -9.18
CA ALA A 257 23.63 11.13 -9.98
C ALA A 257 23.51 12.33 -10.93
N LEU A 258 23.83 13.55 -10.48
CA LEU A 258 23.85 14.74 -11.33
C LEU A 258 24.94 14.69 -12.41
N LYS A 259 26.16 14.29 -12.08
CA LYS A 259 27.24 14.15 -13.05
C LYS A 259 26.93 13.12 -14.13
N GLU A 260 26.30 12.02 -13.74
CA GLU A 260 26.00 10.89 -14.62
C GLU A 260 24.57 10.94 -15.21
N HIS A 261 23.82 12.04 -15.04
CA HIS A 261 22.40 12.12 -15.39
C HIS A 261 22.08 11.69 -16.83
N LYS A 262 22.93 12.06 -17.82
CA LYS A 262 22.74 11.69 -19.22
C LYS A 262 22.83 10.18 -19.42
N ALA A 263 23.86 9.55 -18.84
CA ALA A 263 24.05 8.10 -18.93
C ALA A 263 22.92 7.35 -18.21
N LEU A 264 22.52 7.79 -17.01
CA LEU A 264 21.38 7.26 -16.27
C LEU A 264 20.08 7.39 -17.08
N GLY A 265 19.82 8.54 -17.70
CA GLY A 265 18.65 8.78 -18.55
C GLY A 265 18.58 7.80 -19.72
N THR A 266 19.69 7.65 -20.47
CA THR A 266 19.78 6.73 -21.60
C THR A 266 19.53 5.27 -21.17
N GLU A 267 20.16 4.81 -20.08
CA GLU A 267 19.99 3.47 -19.56
C GLU A 267 18.55 3.20 -19.06
N LEU A 268 17.91 4.19 -18.42
CA LEU A 268 16.54 4.09 -17.94
C LEU A 268 15.51 4.07 -19.08
N ILE A 269 15.75 4.83 -20.16
CA ILE A 269 14.93 4.77 -21.37
C ILE A 269 15.02 3.37 -21.98
N ALA A 270 16.24 2.85 -22.19
CA ALA A 270 16.44 1.49 -22.70
C ALA A 270 15.83 0.42 -21.77
N ARG A 271 15.85 0.62 -20.45
CA ARG A 271 15.20 -0.27 -19.49
C ARG A 271 13.68 -0.24 -19.64
N SER A 272 13.09 0.93 -19.85
CA SER A 272 11.65 1.08 -20.08
C SER A 272 11.20 0.35 -21.35
N GLU A 273 11.97 0.49 -22.44
CA GLU A 273 11.74 -0.25 -23.70
C GLU A 273 11.89 -1.76 -23.52
N ALA A 274 12.86 -2.22 -22.71
CA ALA A 274 13.02 -3.65 -22.41
C ALA A 274 11.84 -4.21 -21.63
N LEU A 275 11.33 -3.47 -20.65
CA LEU A 275 10.11 -3.83 -19.91
C LEU A 275 8.89 -3.94 -20.85
N GLU A 276 8.69 -2.95 -21.73
CA GLU A 276 7.59 -2.95 -22.70
C GLU A 276 7.70 -4.10 -23.69
N LYS A 277 8.90 -4.37 -24.19
CA LYS A 277 9.18 -5.51 -25.08
C LYS A 277 8.92 -6.86 -24.41
N ALA A 278 9.16 -6.97 -23.08
CA ALA A 278 8.81 -8.15 -22.29
C ALA A 278 7.30 -8.23 -21.96
N GLY A 279 6.50 -7.25 -22.39
CA GLY A 279 5.05 -7.19 -22.17
C GLY A 279 4.66 -6.64 -20.79
N PHE A 280 5.55 -5.89 -20.15
CA PHE A 280 5.30 -5.17 -18.90
C PHE A 280 5.24 -3.66 -19.17
N HIS A 281 4.78 -2.89 -18.19
CA HIS A 281 4.77 -1.43 -18.29
C HIS A 281 5.95 -0.83 -17.51
N ALA A 282 6.48 0.29 -17.98
CA ALA A 282 7.37 1.12 -17.19
C ALA A 282 6.54 2.00 -16.24
N GLN A 283 6.76 1.86 -14.93
CA GLN A 283 5.96 2.54 -13.90
C GLN A 283 6.19 4.06 -13.87
N VAL A 284 7.44 4.49 -14.12
CA VAL A 284 7.82 5.89 -14.14
C VAL A 284 8.30 6.27 -15.53
N LYS A 285 7.68 7.32 -16.11
CA LYS A 285 8.09 7.83 -17.41
C LYS A 285 9.42 8.57 -17.28
N VAL A 286 10.44 8.10 -18.01
CA VAL A 286 11.75 8.73 -18.12
C VAL A 286 11.94 9.24 -19.55
N THR A 287 12.49 10.44 -19.70
CA THR A 287 12.80 11.06 -20.98
C THR A 287 14.23 11.62 -20.95
N GLU A 288 14.76 12.05 -22.07
CA GLU A 288 16.05 12.72 -22.15
C GLU A 288 16.15 13.99 -21.29
N GLN A 289 14.98 14.55 -20.89
CA GLN A 289 14.88 15.71 -20.00
C GLN A 289 14.90 15.34 -18.50
N SER A 290 15.01 14.06 -18.15
CA SER A 290 14.96 13.59 -16.76
C SER A 290 16.36 13.54 -16.15
N THR A 291 16.60 14.31 -15.07
CA THR A 291 17.87 14.27 -14.31
C THR A 291 17.80 13.45 -13.03
N LEU A 292 16.61 12.98 -12.66
CA LEU A 292 16.28 12.27 -11.41
C LEU A 292 16.43 13.13 -10.14
N VAL A 293 16.72 14.43 -10.27
CA VAL A 293 16.90 15.35 -9.15
C VAL A 293 15.96 16.55 -9.29
N PHE A 294 15.43 16.98 -8.16
CA PHE A 294 14.65 18.21 -8.02
C PHE A 294 15.45 19.25 -7.25
N ARG A 295 15.15 20.52 -7.49
CA ARG A 295 15.69 21.65 -6.75
C ARG A 295 14.56 22.47 -6.13
N ILE A 296 14.80 22.97 -4.94
CA ILE A 296 13.89 23.91 -4.27
C ILE A 296 14.27 25.33 -4.73
N VAL A 297 13.34 26.00 -5.39
CA VAL A 297 13.49 27.39 -5.85
C VAL A 297 12.27 28.15 -5.36
N ASP A 298 12.45 29.21 -4.59
CA ASP A 298 11.40 30.03 -4.01
C ASP A 298 10.35 29.19 -3.20
N GLY A 299 10.83 28.14 -2.54
CA GLY A 299 10.01 27.20 -1.76
C GLY A 299 9.28 26.14 -2.59
N GLN A 300 9.40 26.15 -3.91
CA GLN A 300 8.81 25.15 -4.82
C GLN A 300 9.82 24.06 -5.17
N ARG A 301 9.38 22.81 -5.20
CA ARG A 301 10.17 21.64 -5.60
C ARG A 301 10.06 21.43 -7.11
N LEU A 302 11.03 21.92 -7.86
CA LEU A 302 11.05 21.90 -9.33
C LEU A 302 12.04 20.86 -9.86
N ALA A 303 11.62 20.10 -10.90
CA ALA A 303 12.50 19.15 -11.55
C ALA A 303 13.67 19.89 -12.23
N LEU A 304 14.90 19.45 -11.95
CA LEU A 304 16.08 19.85 -12.73
C LEU A 304 16.00 19.22 -14.12
N ARG A 305 16.22 20.02 -15.17
CA ARG A 305 16.14 19.56 -16.56
C ARG A 305 17.36 20.05 -17.34
N PRO A 306 17.89 19.29 -18.30
CA PRO A 306 18.93 19.77 -19.22
C PRO A 306 18.42 20.99 -20.00
N ALA A 307 19.24 22.06 -20.03
CA ALA A 307 18.96 23.29 -20.79
C ALA A 307 20.26 24.02 -21.16
N ASN A 308 20.40 24.44 -22.41
CA ASN A 308 21.50 25.29 -22.90
C ASN A 308 22.91 24.84 -22.46
N GLY A 309 23.16 23.53 -22.44
CA GLY A 309 24.47 22.98 -22.03
C GLY A 309 24.65 22.84 -20.50
N GLY A 310 23.68 23.26 -19.69
CA GLY A 310 23.65 23.14 -18.24
C GLY A 310 22.36 22.48 -17.74
N LEU A 311 21.88 22.89 -16.55
CA LEU A 311 20.65 22.43 -15.91
C LEU A 311 19.77 23.65 -15.55
N ALA A 312 18.45 23.46 -15.64
CA ALA A 312 17.47 24.48 -15.27
C ALA A 312 16.41 23.93 -14.33
N ALA A 313 15.97 24.76 -13.38
CA ALA A 313 14.79 24.54 -12.54
C ALA A 313 13.97 25.84 -12.52
N GLY A 314 12.77 25.81 -13.10
CA GLY A 314 11.97 27.01 -13.33
C GLY A 314 12.74 28.02 -14.21
N ASN A 315 12.87 29.25 -13.73
CA ASN A 315 13.59 30.32 -14.41
C ASN A 315 15.11 30.34 -14.15
N LYS A 316 15.59 29.47 -13.25
CA LYS A 316 17.01 29.40 -12.89
C LYS A 316 17.72 28.40 -13.77
N SER A 317 18.73 28.88 -14.55
CA SER A 317 19.56 28.03 -15.40
C SER A 317 21.03 28.25 -15.03
N GLU A 318 21.77 27.17 -14.83
CA GLU A 318 23.14 27.13 -14.36
C GLU A 318 23.94 26.05 -15.12
N SER A 319 25.26 26.16 -15.15
CA SER A 319 26.10 25.05 -15.58
C SER A 319 26.00 23.86 -14.62
N ILE A 320 26.45 22.69 -15.07
CA ILE A 320 26.48 21.50 -14.21
C ILE A 320 27.39 21.74 -12.99
N ASP A 321 28.53 22.41 -13.19
CA ASP A 321 29.49 22.69 -12.11
C ASP A 321 28.91 23.68 -11.08
N GLU A 322 28.22 24.74 -11.52
CA GLU A 322 27.49 25.65 -10.62
C GLU A 322 26.36 24.93 -9.85
N THR A 323 25.63 24.07 -10.51
CA THR A 323 24.59 23.26 -9.85
C THR A 323 25.18 22.32 -8.78
N ILE A 324 26.32 21.69 -9.09
CA ILE A 324 27.04 20.83 -8.13
C ILE A 324 27.57 21.65 -6.96
N HIS A 325 28.11 22.84 -7.21
CA HIS A 325 28.57 23.74 -6.15
C HIS A 325 27.41 24.16 -5.24
N ALA A 326 26.26 24.55 -5.82
CA ALA A 326 25.06 24.87 -5.04
C ALA A 326 24.57 23.66 -4.20
N LEU A 327 24.61 22.43 -4.75
CA LEU A 327 24.30 21.22 -4.02
C LEU A 327 25.28 20.96 -2.86
N GLN A 328 26.56 21.28 -3.01
CA GLN A 328 27.56 21.15 -1.95
C GLN A 328 27.33 22.15 -0.81
N GLU A 329 26.97 23.38 -1.15
CA GLU A 329 26.73 24.44 -0.17
C GLU A 329 25.41 24.23 0.58
N ARG A 330 24.34 23.86 -0.15
CA ARG A 330 22.99 23.72 0.40
C ARG A 330 22.32 22.43 -0.10
N PRO A 331 22.77 21.26 0.39
CA PRO A 331 22.23 19.97 -0.05
C PRO A 331 20.72 19.82 0.27
N GLU A 332 20.20 20.52 1.27
CA GLU A 332 18.78 20.56 1.64
C GLU A 332 17.88 21.22 0.59
N ASP A 333 18.45 22.01 -0.32
CA ASP A 333 17.70 22.60 -1.46
C ASP A 333 17.53 21.60 -2.61
N PHE A 334 17.97 20.35 -2.47
CA PHE A 334 17.85 19.32 -3.50
C PHE A 334 17.18 18.07 -2.94
N SER A 335 16.41 17.41 -3.79
CA SER A 335 15.76 16.15 -3.41
C SER A 335 15.72 15.16 -4.58
N PRO A 336 15.71 13.85 -4.30
CA PRO A 336 15.67 12.83 -5.35
C PRO A 336 14.26 12.65 -5.94
N SER A 337 14.20 12.17 -7.19
CA SER A 337 12.98 11.66 -7.81
C SER A 337 12.57 10.30 -7.21
N ALA A 338 11.37 9.83 -7.54
CA ALA A 338 10.88 8.51 -7.10
C ALA A 338 11.84 7.35 -7.44
N LEU A 339 12.54 7.42 -8.59
CA LEU A 339 13.52 6.40 -9.00
C LEU A 339 14.87 6.53 -8.26
N LEU A 340 15.30 7.73 -7.90
CA LEU A 340 16.58 7.94 -7.22
C LEU A 340 16.43 7.80 -5.69
N ARG A 341 15.27 8.14 -5.14
CA ARG A 341 15.01 8.11 -3.69
C ARG A 341 15.43 6.80 -3.00
N PRO A 342 15.08 5.59 -3.52
CA PRO A 342 15.50 4.34 -2.87
C PRO A 342 17.03 4.19 -2.81
N VAL A 343 17.74 4.69 -3.82
CA VAL A 343 19.20 4.63 -3.87
C VAL A 343 19.81 5.59 -2.85
N ILE A 344 19.24 6.81 -2.70
CA ILE A 344 19.64 7.75 -1.64
C ILE A 344 19.36 7.15 -0.25
N GLN A 345 18.21 6.53 -0.05
CA GLN A 345 17.88 5.81 1.18
C GLN A 345 18.96 4.79 1.54
N ASP A 346 19.41 4.00 0.55
CA ASP A 346 20.37 2.92 0.78
C ASP A 346 21.84 3.39 0.77
N THR A 347 22.07 4.67 0.49
CA THR A 347 23.34 5.36 0.84
C THR A 347 23.42 5.58 2.36
N LEU A 348 22.28 5.80 3.01
CA LEU A 348 22.17 6.10 4.44
C LEU A 348 21.98 4.83 5.29
N LEU A 349 21.28 3.83 4.78
CA LEU A 349 20.85 2.66 5.50
C LEU A 349 21.47 1.36 4.96
N PRO A 350 21.82 0.41 5.83
CA PRO A 350 22.27 -0.92 5.43
C PRO A 350 21.07 -1.82 5.06
N THR A 351 20.31 -1.42 4.04
CA THR A 351 19.07 -2.06 3.64
C THR A 351 19.32 -3.39 2.98
N VAL A 352 18.80 -4.47 3.55
CA VAL A 352 18.86 -5.83 2.97
C VAL A 352 17.52 -6.27 2.39
N ALA A 353 16.42 -5.68 2.88
CA ALA A 353 15.07 -5.91 2.35
C ALA A 353 14.29 -4.59 2.29
N PHE A 354 13.57 -4.35 1.20
CA PHE A 354 12.65 -3.24 1.03
C PHE A 354 11.23 -3.77 0.86
N ILE A 355 10.33 -3.37 1.77
CA ILE A 355 8.92 -3.78 1.75
C ILE A 355 8.16 -2.86 0.82
N ALA A 356 7.67 -3.39 -0.28
CA ALA A 356 7.10 -2.66 -1.40
C ALA A 356 5.61 -2.96 -1.63
N GLY A 357 4.84 -1.96 -2.02
CA GLY A 357 3.56 -2.15 -2.68
C GLY A 357 3.72 -2.47 -4.17
N ALA A 358 2.63 -2.78 -4.87
CA ALA A 358 2.68 -3.18 -6.28
C ALA A 358 3.33 -2.13 -7.20
N ALA A 359 3.00 -0.85 -7.03
CA ALA A 359 3.60 0.24 -7.81
C ALA A 359 5.08 0.42 -7.50
N GLU A 360 5.47 0.28 -6.23
CA GLU A 360 6.87 0.36 -5.81
C GLU A 360 7.68 -0.80 -6.39
N THR A 361 7.16 -2.03 -6.31
CA THR A 361 7.77 -3.19 -6.97
C THR A 361 7.98 -2.92 -8.45
N ALA A 362 6.99 -2.33 -9.12
CA ALA A 362 7.10 -2.02 -10.55
C ALA A 362 8.20 -0.99 -10.86
N TYR A 363 8.32 0.12 -10.11
CA TYR A 363 9.40 1.05 -10.39
C TYR A 363 10.79 0.55 -9.94
N GLN A 364 10.87 -0.38 -9.01
CA GLN A 364 12.14 -1.01 -8.62
C GLN A 364 12.79 -1.77 -9.80
N ALA A 365 12.01 -2.25 -10.76
CA ALA A 365 12.53 -2.80 -12.01
C ALA A 365 13.34 -1.78 -12.83
N GLN A 366 13.01 -0.49 -12.72
CA GLN A 366 13.77 0.62 -13.32
C GLN A 366 14.92 1.04 -12.40
N THR A 367 14.67 1.20 -11.11
CA THR A 367 15.63 1.65 -10.09
C THR A 367 16.84 0.71 -9.96
N SER A 368 16.70 -0.58 -10.27
CA SER A 368 17.78 -1.57 -10.20
C SER A 368 19.03 -1.17 -11.02
N LEU A 369 18.86 -0.43 -12.12
CA LEU A 369 19.97 0.14 -12.90
C LEU A 369 20.71 1.23 -12.13
N ILE A 370 19.97 2.09 -11.45
CA ILE A 370 20.54 3.18 -10.66
C ILE A 370 21.35 2.59 -9.50
N TYR A 371 20.80 1.57 -8.82
CA TYR A 371 21.53 0.82 -7.79
C TYR A 371 22.83 0.22 -8.31
N LYS A 372 22.77 -0.47 -9.46
CA LYS A 372 23.95 -1.07 -10.08
C LYS A 372 25.02 -0.02 -10.37
N ARG A 373 24.61 1.14 -10.90
CA ARG A 373 25.52 2.20 -11.31
C ARG A 373 26.09 2.98 -10.13
N LEU A 374 25.26 3.40 -9.18
CA LEU A 374 25.68 4.30 -8.10
C LEU A 374 26.19 3.57 -6.85
N LEU A 375 25.64 2.41 -6.49
CA LEU A 375 26.00 1.70 -5.25
C LEU A 375 26.65 0.33 -5.48
N GLY A 376 26.47 -0.29 -6.65
CA GLY A 376 26.94 -1.66 -6.93
C GLY A 376 26.19 -2.77 -6.17
N ARG A 377 25.20 -2.43 -5.34
CA ARG A 377 24.38 -3.32 -4.51
C ARG A 377 22.93 -2.87 -4.54
N ALA A 378 21.99 -3.74 -4.19
CA ALA A 378 20.58 -3.42 -4.01
C ALA A 378 19.95 -4.32 -2.94
N PRO A 379 18.86 -3.91 -2.28
CA PRO A 379 18.11 -4.78 -1.36
C PRO A 379 17.27 -5.82 -2.14
N ALA A 380 16.86 -6.89 -1.46
CA ALA A 380 15.77 -7.72 -1.93
C ALA A 380 14.44 -6.96 -1.81
N ILE A 381 13.63 -6.99 -2.85
CA ILE A 381 12.31 -6.35 -2.83
C ILE A 381 11.29 -7.39 -2.38
N LEU A 382 10.54 -7.09 -1.32
CA LEU A 382 9.51 -7.99 -0.79
C LEU A 382 8.13 -7.33 -0.90
N PRO A 383 7.10 -8.09 -1.24
CA PRO A 383 5.74 -7.57 -1.22
C PRO A 383 5.31 -7.28 0.22
N ARG A 384 4.62 -6.17 0.45
CA ARG A 384 3.93 -5.94 1.71
C ARG A 384 2.74 -6.88 1.87
N ALA A 385 2.39 -7.21 3.09
CA ALA A 385 1.12 -7.83 3.40
C ALA A 385 -0.06 -6.91 3.05
N GLY A 386 -1.18 -7.48 2.64
CA GLY A 386 -2.42 -6.79 2.35
C GLY A 386 -3.57 -7.33 3.17
N PHE A 387 -4.41 -6.46 3.73
CA PHE A 387 -5.56 -6.85 4.52
C PHE A 387 -6.81 -6.04 4.16
N THR A 388 -7.94 -6.74 4.15
CA THR A 388 -9.28 -6.14 4.22
C THR A 388 -9.93 -6.62 5.52
N LEU A 389 -10.28 -5.70 6.40
CA LEU A 389 -10.95 -6.01 7.67
C LEU A 389 -12.46 -6.09 7.44
N VAL A 390 -13.05 -7.24 7.73
CA VAL A 390 -14.48 -7.51 7.51
C VAL A 390 -15.21 -7.37 8.84
N PRO A 391 -15.95 -6.27 9.08
CA PRO A 391 -16.68 -6.11 10.33
C PRO A 391 -17.83 -7.13 10.47
N PRO A 392 -18.27 -7.43 11.69
CA PRO A 392 -19.30 -8.45 11.95
C PRO A 392 -20.61 -8.23 11.19
N HIS A 393 -21.06 -6.99 11.03
CA HIS A 393 -22.28 -6.68 10.31
C HIS A 393 -22.16 -7.00 8.81
N VAL A 394 -20.99 -6.75 8.19
CA VAL A 394 -20.71 -7.11 6.79
C VAL A 394 -20.57 -8.62 6.65
N SER A 395 -19.86 -9.29 7.56
CA SER A 395 -19.77 -10.76 7.62
C SER A 395 -21.14 -11.43 7.68
N ASN A 396 -22.06 -10.86 8.47
CA ASN A 396 -23.45 -11.34 8.54
C ASN A 396 -24.20 -11.19 7.20
N LEU A 397 -23.95 -10.09 6.47
CA LEU A 397 -24.54 -9.89 5.15
C LEU A 397 -23.97 -10.87 4.12
N LEU A 398 -22.65 -11.10 4.11
CA LEU A 398 -22.04 -12.10 3.23
C LEU A 398 -22.65 -13.47 3.47
N ARG A 399 -22.78 -13.90 4.73
CA ARG A 399 -23.43 -15.18 5.09
C ARG A 399 -24.91 -15.23 4.69
N LYS A 400 -25.64 -14.13 4.93
CA LYS A 400 -27.08 -14.04 4.59
C LYS A 400 -27.35 -14.26 3.10
N TYR A 401 -26.46 -13.76 2.25
CA TYR A 401 -26.59 -13.84 0.80
C TYR A 401 -25.68 -14.90 0.17
N ASN A 402 -25.14 -15.81 0.99
CA ASN A 402 -24.22 -16.87 0.54
C ASN A 402 -23.13 -16.35 -0.43
N LEU A 403 -22.51 -15.22 -0.07
CA LEU A 403 -21.47 -14.56 -0.87
C LEU A 403 -20.08 -14.89 -0.33
N ASP A 404 -19.17 -15.24 -1.23
CA ASP A 404 -17.73 -15.23 -0.97
C ASP A 404 -17.15 -13.81 -1.20
N VAL A 405 -16.01 -13.51 -0.58
CA VAL A 405 -15.30 -12.24 -0.81
C VAL A 405 -14.90 -12.08 -2.28
N ARG A 406 -14.67 -13.17 -3.01
CA ARG A 406 -14.40 -13.16 -4.47
C ARG A 406 -15.56 -12.63 -5.28
N ASP A 407 -16.81 -12.86 -4.85
CA ASP A 407 -17.98 -12.29 -5.51
C ASP A 407 -17.96 -10.76 -5.44
N VAL A 408 -17.50 -10.20 -4.31
CA VAL A 408 -17.35 -8.75 -4.13
C VAL A 408 -16.24 -8.19 -5.02
N LEU A 409 -15.10 -8.89 -5.11
CA LEU A 409 -13.95 -8.47 -5.93
C LEU A 409 -14.24 -8.42 -7.44
N GLN A 410 -15.28 -9.12 -7.89
CA GLN A 410 -15.72 -9.06 -9.29
C GLN A 410 -16.38 -7.73 -9.69
N GLY A 411 -16.56 -6.83 -8.71
CA GLY A 411 -17.10 -5.48 -8.90
C GLY A 411 -18.59 -5.37 -8.61
N ARG A 412 -19.01 -4.13 -8.38
CA ARG A 412 -20.34 -3.80 -7.85
C ARG A 412 -21.49 -4.32 -8.71
N HIS A 413 -21.37 -4.33 -10.03
CA HIS A 413 -22.42 -4.83 -10.91
C HIS A 413 -22.71 -6.32 -10.70
N LYS A 414 -21.64 -7.13 -10.57
CA LYS A 414 -21.78 -8.57 -10.34
C LYS A 414 -22.24 -8.86 -8.92
N LEU A 415 -21.72 -8.14 -7.91
CA LEU A 415 -22.20 -8.22 -6.54
C LEU A 415 -23.71 -8.00 -6.47
N ARG A 416 -24.19 -6.92 -7.11
CA ARG A 416 -25.61 -6.60 -7.14
C ARG A 416 -26.44 -7.71 -7.79
N ALA A 417 -25.99 -8.26 -8.91
CA ALA A 417 -26.68 -9.38 -9.57
C ALA A 417 -26.78 -10.63 -8.67
N ARG A 418 -25.73 -10.92 -7.89
CA ARG A 418 -25.74 -12.00 -6.90
C ARG A 418 -26.72 -11.71 -5.77
N LEU A 419 -26.70 -10.50 -5.20
CA LEU A 419 -27.66 -10.08 -4.17
C LEU A 419 -29.11 -10.18 -4.65
N GLU A 420 -29.40 -9.77 -5.89
CA GLU A 420 -30.73 -9.88 -6.49
C GLU A 420 -31.19 -11.34 -6.63
N ALA A 421 -30.26 -12.24 -7.00
CA ALA A 421 -30.55 -13.67 -7.12
C ALA A 421 -30.87 -14.33 -5.77
N GLU A 422 -30.16 -13.94 -4.72
CA GLU A 422 -30.29 -14.49 -3.37
C GLU A 422 -31.39 -13.79 -2.53
N ALA A 423 -31.94 -12.67 -3.00
CA ALA A 423 -33.00 -11.92 -2.31
C ALA A 423 -34.39 -12.57 -2.41
N LEU A 424 -34.53 -13.58 -3.26
CA LEU A 424 -35.80 -14.27 -3.44
C LEU A 424 -36.26 -14.99 -2.16
N PRO A 425 -37.57 -14.96 -1.83
CA PRO A 425 -38.10 -15.82 -0.80
C PRO A 425 -37.77 -17.28 -1.09
N GLN A 426 -37.39 -18.04 -0.06
CA GLN A 426 -36.93 -19.43 -0.18
C GLN A 426 -37.86 -20.30 -1.04
N ALA A 427 -39.20 -20.18 -0.87
CA ALA A 427 -40.18 -20.94 -1.66
C ALA A 427 -40.11 -20.59 -3.16
N LEU A 428 -39.82 -19.34 -3.52
CA LEU A 428 -39.68 -18.91 -4.93
C LEU A 428 -38.31 -19.29 -5.49
N SER A 429 -37.24 -19.17 -4.71
CA SER A 429 -35.91 -19.64 -5.07
C SER A 429 -35.93 -21.14 -5.40
N ALA A 430 -36.52 -21.98 -4.53
CA ALA A 430 -36.67 -23.41 -4.79
C ALA A 430 -37.38 -23.73 -6.11
N ARG A 431 -38.41 -22.94 -6.48
CA ARG A 431 -39.07 -23.09 -7.79
C ARG A 431 -38.16 -22.77 -8.98
N PHE A 432 -37.30 -21.78 -8.84
CA PHE A 432 -36.28 -21.48 -9.87
C PHE A 432 -35.26 -22.62 -9.99
N ASP A 433 -34.81 -23.16 -8.86
CA ASP A 433 -33.84 -24.27 -8.83
C ASP A 433 -34.45 -25.55 -9.45
N ASP A 434 -35.74 -25.88 -9.12
CA ASP A 434 -36.50 -26.97 -9.74
C ASP A 434 -36.59 -26.78 -11.27
N GLY A 435 -36.86 -25.57 -11.72
CA GLY A 435 -36.97 -25.25 -13.15
C GLY A 435 -35.61 -25.35 -13.88
N GLU A 436 -34.54 -24.94 -13.26
CA GLU A 436 -33.18 -25.09 -13.82
C GLU A 436 -32.80 -26.57 -13.97
N GLN A 437 -33.09 -27.38 -12.98
CA GLN A 437 -32.87 -28.83 -13.04
C GLN A 437 -33.76 -29.49 -14.10
N ALA A 438 -34.99 -29.04 -14.28
CA ALA A 438 -35.89 -29.53 -15.34
C ALA A 438 -35.33 -29.20 -16.73
N ILE A 439 -34.84 -27.97 -16.96
CA ILE A 439 -34.19 -27.56 -18.23
C ILE A 439 -33.00 -28.47 -18.52
N LYS A 440 -32.14 -28.68 -17.51
CA LYS A 440 -30.96 -29.56 -17.66
C LYS A 440 -31.38 -30.98 -18.03
N THR A 441 -32.35 -31.54 -17.35
CA THR A 441 -32.87 -32.90 -17.62
C THR A 441 -33.42 -33.03 -19.04
N LEU A 442 -34.16 -32.01 -19.51
CA LEU A 442 -34.70 -31.98 -20.88
C LEU A 442 -33.59 -31.94 -21.92
N VAL A 443 -32.59 -31.08 -21.74
CA VAL A 443 -31.45 -30.93 -22.66
C VAL A 443 -30.63 -32.23 -22.68
N ASP A 444 -30.29 -32.78 -21.53
CA ASP A 444 -29.52 -34.02 -21.42
C ASP A 444 -30.25 -35.21 -22.06
N GLY A 445 -31.59 -35.26 -21.90
CA GLY A 445 -32.43 -36.29 -22.51
C GLY A 445 -32.48 -36.28 -24.06
N LEU A 446 -32.16 -35.13 -24.67
CA LEU A 446 -32.09 -34.98 -26.14
C LEU A 446 -30.72 -35.33 -26.72
N ARG A 447 -29.66 -35.40 -25.95
CA ARG A 447 -28.28 -35.62 -26.47
C ARG A 447 -28.16 -36.93 -27.22
N GLU A 448 -28.57 -38.03 -26.63
CA GLU A 448 -28.46 -39.35 -27.24
C GLU A 448 -29.36 -39.51 -28.51
N PRO A 449 -30.65 -39.12 -28.46
CA PRO A 449 -31.50 -39.16 -29.66
C PRO A 449 -30.95 -38.31 -30.82
N LEU A 450 -30.48 -37.09 -30.55
CA LEU A 450 -29.92 -36.20 -31.58
C LEU A 450 -28.58 -36.74 -32.15
N THR A 451 -27.72 -37.30 -31.29
CA THR A 451 -26.48 -37.93 -31.73
C THR A 451 -26.74 -39.09 -32.69
N LYS A 452 -27.80 -39.89 -32.45
CA LYS A 452 -28.21 -40.98 -33.34
C LYS A 452 -28.80 -40.48 -34.66
N LEU A 453 -29.41 -39.28 -34.65
CA LEU A 453 -29.98 -38.68 -35.84
C LEU A 453 -28.93 -37.99 -36.73
N ASP A 454 -28.18 -37.07 -36.11
CA ASP A 454 -27.07 -36.33 -36.73
C ASP A 454 -26.23 -35.67 -35.64
N GLN A 455 -24.93 -36.03 -35.58
CA GLN A 455 -24.00 -35.52 -34.58
C GLN A 455 -23.80 -33.99 -34.66
N THR A 456 -24.02 -33.37 -35.82
CA THR A 456 -23.90 -31.92 -36.03
C THR A 456 -24.96 -31.14 -35.25
N LEU A 457 -26.09 -31.78 -34.86
CA LEU A 457 -27.17 -31.17 -34.08
C LEU A 457 -26.77 -30.89 -32.61
N LEU A 458 -25.70 -31.50 -32.11
CA LEU A 458 -25.23 -31.27 -30.75
C LEU A 458 -24.84 -29.80 -30.53
N GLY A 459 -24.20 -29.16 -31.51
CA GLY A 459 -23.88 -27.71 -31.42
C GLY A 459 -25.13 -26.83 -31.35
N ALA A 460 -26.19 -27.19 -32.07
CA ALA A 460 -27.47 -26.48 -32.00
C ALA A 460 -28.17 -26.71 -30.63
N LEU A 461 -28.07 -27.93 -30.07
CA LEU A 461 -28.59 -28.24 -28.73
C LEU A 461 -27.87 -27.44 -27.64
N ASP A 462 -26.54 -27.36 -27.69
CA ASP A 462 -25.74 -26.59 -26.73
C ASP A 462 -26.10 -25.10 -26.80
N THR A 463 -26.22 -24.55 -28.02
CA THR A 463 -26.69 -23.14 -28.21
C THR A 463 -28.09 -22.92 -27.67
N ALA A 464 -29.01 -23.87 -27.88
CA ALA A 464 -30.37 -23.79 -27.32
C ALA A 464 -30.36 -23.86 -25.80
N SER A 465 -29.55 -24.75 -25.22
CA SER A 465 -29.34 -24.87 -23.77
C SER A 465 -28.86 -23.55 -23.16
N GLU A 466 -27.83 -22.95 -23.73
CA GLU A 466 -27.30 -21.66 -23.27
C GLU A 466 -28.37 -20.55 -23.28
N LYS A 467 -29.17 -20.47 -24.34
CA LYS A 467 -30.28 -19.51 -24.43
C LYS A 467 -31.36 -19.76 -23.40
N LEU A 468 -31.75 -21.01 -23.15
CA LEU A 468 -32.73 -21.37 -22.11
C LEU A 468 -32.25 -20.97 -20.72
N HIS A 469 -31.02 -21.33 -20.37
CA HIS A 469 -30.41 -20.94 -19.09
C HIS A 469 -30.29 -19.42 -18.96
N PHE A 470 -29.89 -18.73 -20.02
CA PHE A 470 -29.82 -17.26 -20.04
C PHE A 470 -31.16 -16.60 -19.75
N GLN A 471 -32.25 -17.05 -20.42
CA GLN A 471 -33.60 -16.50 -20.22
C GLN A 471 -34.15 -16.83 -18.83
N TRP A 472 -33.92 -18.06 -18.34
CA TRP A 472 -34.34 -18.51 -17.01
C TRP A 472 -33.68 -17.71 -15.90
N ASN A 473 -32.36 -17.55 -15.97
CA ASN A 473 -31.59 -16.74 -15.04
C ASN A 473 -31.94 -15.25 -15.13
N GLY A 474 -32.26 -14.75 -16.34
CA GLY A 474 -32.79 -13.41 -16.55
C GLY A 474 -34.12 -13.16 -15.84
N LEU A 475 -35.03 -14.14 -15.84
CA LEU A 475 -36.29 -14.07 -15.10
C LEU A 475 -36.07 -14.13 -13.58
N ARG A 476 -35.20 -15.01 -13.09
CA ARG A 476 -34.79 -15.08 -11.68
C ARG A 476 -34.26 -13.74 -11.18
N ALA A 477 -33.35 -13.12 -11.95
CA ALA A 477 -32.81 -11.80 -11.61
C ALA A 477 -33.87 -10.68 -11.59
N LYS A 478 -34.85 -10.71 -12.53
CA LYS A 478 -35.97 -9.77 -12.52
C LYS A 478 -36.86 -9.93 -11.29
N ALA A 479 -37.15 -11.17 -10.88
CA ALA A 479 -37.93 -11.46 -9.68
C ALA A 479 -37.19 -11.00 -8.41
N GLY A 480 -35.88 -11.25 -8.33
CA GLY A 480 -35.03 -10.76 -7.24
C GLY A 480 -35.01 -9.23 -7.13
N ARG A 481 -34.89 -8.53 -8.28
CA ARG A 481 -35.02 -7.05 -8.31
C ARG A 481 -36.38 -6.57 -7.80
N ALA A 482 -37.45 -7.20 -8.22
CA ALA A 482 -38.80 -6.84 -7.79
C ALA A 482 -38.96 -6.99 -6.27
N GLU A 483 -38.46 -8.10 -5.69
CA GLU A 483 -38.45 -8.31 -4.24
C GLU A 483 -37.56 -7.30 -3.53
N GLY A 484 -36.39 -7.00 -4.06
CA GLY A 484 -35.47 -5.99 -3.52
C GLY A 484 -36.08 -4.59 -3.51
N PHE A 485 -36.81 -4.21 -4.56
CA PHE A 485 -37.57 -2.96 -4.59
C PHE A 485 -38.70 -2.95 -3.56
N ARG A 486 -39.43 -4.05 -3.44
CA ARG A 486 -40.54 -4.20 -2.47
C ARG A 486 -40.07 -4.03 -1.03
N THR A 487 -38.90 -4.56 -0.70
CA THR A 487 -38.35 -4.53 0.67
C THR A 487 -37.49 -3.31 0.96
N GLY A 488 -36.97 -2.62 -0.04
CA GLY A 488 -36.03 -1.49 0.08
C GLY A 488 -34.65 -1.85 0.64
N VAL A 489 -34.45 -3.13 1.00
CA VAL A 489 -33.27 -3.60 1.77
C VAL A 489 -32.03 -3.85 0.89
N LEU A 490 -32.23 -4.24 -0.38
CA LEU A 490 -31.12 -4.59 -1.28
C LEU A 490 -30.13 -3.45 -1.49
N ASN A 491 -30.63 -2.22 -1.72
CA ASN A 491 -29.76 -1.07 -1.93
C ASN A 491 -28.89 -0.76 -0.69
N THR A 492 -29.48 -0.93 0.51
CA THR A 492 -28.75 -0.72 1.76
C THR A 492 -27.67 -1.78 1.93
N HIS A 493 -27.97 -3.06 1.69
CA HIS A 493 -26.99 -4.15 1.85
C HIS A 493 -25.91 -4.11 0.76
N ASP A 494 -26.25 -3.82 -0.50
CA ASP A 494 -25.28 -3.61 -1.58
C ASP A 494 -24.28 -2.49 -1.23
N ASN A 495 -24.82 -1.35 -0.77
CA ASN A 495 -23.98 -0.24 -0.34
C ASN A 495 -23.10 -0.61 0.86
N GLU A 496 -23.65 -1.29 1.84
CA GLU A 496 -22.92 -1.71 3.04
C GLU A 496 -21.75 -2.63 2.70
N ILE A 497 -22.00 -3.70 1.93
CA ILE A 497 -20.94 -4.64 1.51
C ILE A 497 -19.89 -3.93 0.63
N ALA A 498 -20.34 -3.20 -0.40
CA ALA A 498 -19.42 -2.57 -1.35
C ALA A 498 -18.59 -1.46 -0.69
N ASN A 499 -19.19 -0.60 0.13
CA ASN A 499 -18.50 0.52 0.76
C ASN A 499 -17.49 0.07 1.83
N TRP A 500 -17.72 -1.07 2.50
CA TRP A 500 -16.77 -1.61 3.45
C TRP A 500 -15.64 -2.42 2.82
N LEU A 501 -15.90 -3.19 1.77
CA LEU A 501 -14.91 -4.11 1.20
C LEU A 501 -14.18 -3.53 -0.03
N LEU A 502 -14.87 -2.70 -0.83
CA LEU A 502 -14.32 -2.04 -2.01
C LEU A 502 -14.72 -0.54 -2.07
N PRO A 503 -14.38 0.27 -1.07
CA PRO A 503 -14.68 1.70 -1.09
C PRO A 503 -14.05 2.35 -2.33
N ASN A 504 -14.80 3.22 -3.01
CA ASN A 504 -14.37 3.87 -4.26
C ASN A 504 -13.92 2.88 -5.37
N ASN A 505 -14.46 1.64 -5.39
CA ASN A 505 -14.03 0.55 -6.27
C ASN A 505 -12.54 0.18 -6.15
N ALA A 506 -11.91 0.47 -5.02
CA ALA A 506 -10.54 0.09 -4.68
C ALA A 506 -10.53 -0.82 -3.45
N LEU A 507 -9.42 -1.53 -3.21
CA LEU A 507 -9.26 -2.28 -1.98
C LEU A 507 -9.38 -1.36 -0.75
N GLN A 508 -10.04 -1.84 0.30
CA GLN A 508 -10.29 -1.10 1.55
C GLN A 508 -9.03 -0.39 2.06
N GLU A 509 -7.89 -1.08 2.07
CA GLU A 509 -6.61 -0.57 2.55
C GLU A 509 -6.08 0.66 1.80
N ARG A 510 -6.62 0.95 0.60
CA ARG A 510 -6.24 2.12 -0.19
C ARG A 510 -7.08 3.36 0.11
N SER A 511 -8.23 3.15 0.74
CA SER A 511 -9.14 4.25 1.08
C SER A 511 -9.15 4.52 2.57
N PHE A 512 -9.39 3.50 3.39
CA PHE A 512 -9.56 3.70 4.83
C PHE A 512 -8.22 3.69 5.57
N GLY A 513 -8.11 4.58 6.58
CA GLY A 513 -7.10 4.48 7.61
C GLY A 513 -7.46 3.41 8.65
N LEU A 514 -6.46 2.98 9.43
CA LEU A 514 -6.67 1.92 10.43
C LEU A 514 -7.24 2.43 11.78
N LEU A 515 -7.30 3.74 11.99
CA LEU A 515 -7.69 4.33 13.29
C LEU A 515 -9.08 3.91 13.77
N THR A 516 -10.05 3.80 12.87
CA THR A 516 -11.41 3.32 13.21
C THR A 516 -11.37 1.90 13.77
N PHE A 517 -10.55 1.04 13.19
CA PHE A 517 -10.40 -0.34 13.66
C PHE A 517 -9.58 -0.41 14.95
N ILE A 518 -8.56 0.44 15.12
CA ILE A 518 -7.80 0.55 16.38
C ILE A 518 -8.69 1.10 17.50
N ALA A 519 -9.59 2.04 17.19
CA ALA A 519 -10.54 2.56 18.17
C ALA A 519 -11.51 1.47 18.66
N ALA A 520 -11.90 0.55 17.79
CA ALA A 520 -12.76 -0.57 18.13
C ALA A 520 -12.02 -1.71 18.87
N GLU A 521 -10.88 -2.13 18.35
CA GLU A 521 -10.17 -3.38 18.72
C GLU A 521 -8.89 -3.14 19.55
N GLY A 522 -8.44 -1.91 19.69
CA GLY A 522 -7.14 -1.59 20.30
C GLY A 522 -5.95 -1.81 19.37
N THR A 523 -4.74 -1.51 19.86
CA THR A 523 -3.47 -1.79 19.15
C THR A 523 -3.14 -3.30 19.10
N GLU A 524 -3.82 -4.10 19.87
CA GLU A 524 -3.80 -5.58 19.85
C GLU A 524 -4.21 -6.13 18.49
N LEU A 525 -5.01 -5.39 17.72
CA LEU A 525 -5.30 -5.70 16.31
C LEU A 525 -4.03 -5.90 15.49
N LEU A 526 -2.96 -5.13 15.76
CA LEU A 526 -1.69 -5.28 15.06
C LEU A 526 -1.04 -6.64 15.32
N ASP A 527 -1.21 -7.24 16.51
CA ASP A 527 -0.68 -8.57 16.82
C ASP A 527 -1.45 -9.66 16.06
N HIS A 528 -2.76 -9.45 15.85
CA HIS A 528 -3.56 -10.34 15.02
C HIS A 528 -3.16 -10.25 13.55
N LEU A 529 -2.97 -9.05 13.03
CA LEU A 529 -2.49 -8.84 11.66
C LEU A 529 -1.10 -9.44 11.46
N ASP A 530 -0.19 -9.22 12.41
CA ASP A 530 1.20 -9.73 12.37
C ASP A 530 1.24 -11.26 12.25
N ARG A 531 0.39 -11.98 12.99
CA ARG A 531 0.27 -13.46 12.90
C ARG A 531 -0.21 -13.97 11.53
N HIS A 532 -0.87 -13.12 10.75
CA HIS A 532 -1.35 -13.45 9.41
C HIS A 532 -0.43 -12.93 8.30
N ILE A 533 0.72 -12.33 8.61
CA ILE A 533 1.68 -11.95 7.59
C ILE A 533 2.35 -13.21 7.04
N LYS A 534 2.26 -13.36 5.71
CA LYS A 534 3.00 -14.36 4.96
C LYS A 534 4.09 -13.65 4.17
N THR A 535 5.32 -13.81 4.60
CA THR A 535 6.46 -13.16 3.95
C THR A 535 6.59 -13.62 2.51
N ALA A 536 6.79 -12.67 1.59
CA ALA A 536 7.08 -12.87 0.17
C ALA A 536 5.96 -13.49 -0.71
N THR A 537 4.75 -13.72 -0.21
CA THR A 537 3.66 -14.31 -1.02
C THR A 537 2.85 -13.28 -1.80
N GLY A 538 2.74 -12.05 -1.29
CA GLY A 538 1.86 -11.01 -1.85
C GLY A 538 0.37 -11.35 -1.83
N GLU A 539 -0.02 -12.37 -1.07
CA GLU A 539 -1.43 -12.71 -0.84
C GLU A 539 -2.12 -11.64 -0.01
N HIS A 540 -3.42 -11.46 -0.22
CA HIS A 540 -4.27 -10.54 0.51
C HIS A 540 -5.23 -11.30 1.42
N CYS A 541 -5.29 -10.95 2.70
CA CYS A 541 -6.16 -11.58 3.68
C CYS A 541 -7.41 -10.75 3.93
N PHE A 542 -8.58 -11.33 3.71
CA PHE A 542 -9.84 -10.82 4.25
C PHE A 542 -10.00 -11.36 5.66
N LEU A 543 -9.74 -10.52 6.66
CA LEU A 543 -9.76 -10.89 8.07
C LEU A 543 -11.11 -10.54 8.69
N PHE A 544 -11.85 -11.56 9.11
CA PHE A 544 -13.17 -11.41 9.71
C PHE A 544 -13.05 -11.04 11.19
N LEU A 545 -13.50 -9.84 11.53
CA LEU A 545 -13.45 -9.35 12.90
C LEU A 545 -14.52 -10.03 13.78
N PRO A 546 -14.23 -10.32 15.04
CA PRO A 546 -15.20 -10.91 15.96
C PRO A 546 -16.33 -9.92 16.28
N PRO A 547 -17.51 -10.40 16.67
CA PRO A 547 -18.56 -9.53 17.22
C PRO A 547 -18.04 -8.74 18.42
N ALA A 548 -18.39 -7.45 18.49
CA ALA A 548 -18.13 -6.66 19.69
C ALA A 548 -18.76 -7.36 20.89
N SER A 549 -18.04 -7.47 21.98
CA SER A 549 -18.61 -7.99 23.23
C SER A 549 -19.62 -6.98 23.78
N LYS A 550 -20.74 -7.49 24.24
CA LYS A 550 -21.76 -6.73 24.95
C LYS A 550 -21.26 -6.24 26.29
#